data_dd11e83c97318f1c4a5e6f5adf12a064
#
_entry.id   dd11e83c97318f1c4a5e6f5adf12a064
#
_cell.length_a   1.000
_cell.length_b   1.000
_cell.length_c   1.000
_cell.angle_alpha   90.00
_cell.angle_beta   90.00
_cell.angle_gamma   90.00
#
_symmetry.space_group_name_H-M   'P 1'
#
loop_
_entity.id
_entity.type
_entity.pdbx_description
1 polymer ?
#
loop_
_entity_poly.entity_id
_entity_poly.type
_entity_poly.pdbx_seq_one_letter_code
_entity_poly.pdbx_strand_id
1 'polypeptide(L)'
;LTNPEVFRIVVEELRKRMKADPDKVYWSVSQNDTFSPCGCDACRAIDSAEGSPSGSLLAFVNKVAEQFPDKVISTLAYQYTRSAPKNIRPRENVNIMLCSIECNRNRPLETDSLSASFRTDVKTWTTVTKNIYLWDYVVQFRNLMSPFPNLRVLQPNIQYFAKNGITHIFEQGAGSLPNEFKELRTYLIAKLLWDPDIKIDSVMDDFLQGYYGKAAPTIRKYIDTMHDALEASGEDLGIYGFPLPSKNGYLSPTTMDYYVALFDKAEQSVENDTLMLKRVQVARIPLQFAFLEQAKIYGTGERGFFEKGADSLWRAKPAKETLLTTFINRCKEFGISALNEIGTTPDDYLKWSEEFLHNSMKNHLALSRPVALKDSASTKYHNGDETALTDGLKGLDDYHLNWLGFHGVDMEATIDLGSSKSIRRVQTDFLQDINAWIFMPRSVEFSVSNDGWEFHRVVEIQRAIPQDRKGIWRVPFVGEFEPLQARYVRVKATSLKQCPGWHKGAGGLCWI
;
A
#
# COMPACT_ATOMS: atom_id res chain seq x y z
N LEU A 1 10.72 -28.63 -7.51
CA LEU A 1 10.23 -28.83 -8.90
C LEU A 1 10.89 -30.04 -9.58
N THR A 2 12.11 -30.44 -9.16
CA THR A 2 12.82 -31.61 -9.70
C THR A 2 12.40 -32.95 -9.08
N ASN A 3 11.53 -32.95 -8.05
CA ASN A 3 11.04 -34.16 -7.41
C ASN A 3 10.02 -34.88 -8.31
N PRO A 4 10.25 -36.18 -8.67
CA PRO A 4 9.36 -36.95 -9.55
C PRO A 4 7.96 -37.18 -8.94
N GLU A 5 7.84 -37.24 -7.63
CA GLU A 5 6.55 -37.41 -6.96
C GLU A 5 5.67 -36.15 -7.09
N VAL A 6 6.27 -34.96 -6.96
CA VAL A 6 5.55 -33.69 -7.21
C VAL A 6 5.03 -33.65 -8.64
N PHE A 7 5.85 -34.07 -9.62
CA PHE A 7 5.43 -34.16 -11.02
C PHE A 7 4.23 -35.11 -11.19
N ARG A 8 4.31 -36.31 -10.62
CA ARG A 8 3.22 -37.32 -10.69
C ARG A 8 1.92 -36.75 -10.14
N ILE A 9 1.95 -36.13 -8.94
CA ILE A 9 0.78 -35.55 -8.29
C ILE A 9 0.17 -34.45 -9.14
N VAL A 10 0.98 -33.53 -9.69
CA VAL A 10 0.47 -32.44 -10.53
C VAL A 10 -0.19 -32.97 -11.79
N VAL A 11 0.41 -33.95 -12.48
CA VAL A 11 -0.15 -34.54 -13.69
C VAL A 11 -1.46 -35.29 -13.40
N GLU A 12 -1.54 -36.05 -12.32
CA GLU A 12 -2.76 -36.76 -11.91
C GLU A 12 -3.90 -35.79 -11.59
N GLU A 13 -3.60 -34.73 -10.82
CA GLU A 13 -4.62 -33.72 -10.49
C GLU A 13 -5.10 -32.95 -11.72
N LEU A 14 -4.21 -32.60 -12.64
CA LEU A 14 -4.59 -31.98 -13.91
C LEU A 14 -5.49 -32.90 -14.75
N ARG A 15 -5.14 -34.18 -14.89
CA ARG A 15 -5.98 -35.15 -15.61
C ARG A 15 -7.39 -35.23 -15.04
N LYS A 16 -7.50 -35.25 -13.70
CA LYS A 16 -8.79 -35.25 -12.99
C LYS A 16 -9.60 -34.01 -13.30
N ARG A 17 -8.98 -32.82 -13.22
CA ARG A 17 -9.64 -31.53 -13.49
C ARG A 17 -10.02 -31.38 -14.96
N MET A 18 -9.14 -31.76 -15.87
CA MET A 18 -9.41 -31.73 -17.32
C MET A 18 -10.56 -32.66 -17.71
N LYS A 19 -10.69 -33.81 -17.02
CA LYS A 19 -11.83 -34.72 -17.23
C LYS A 19 -13.15 -34.10 -16.72
N ALA A 20 -13.10 -33.30 -15.68
CA ALA A 20 -14.28 -32.61 -15.15
C ALA A 20 -14.71 -31.40 -16.01
N ASP A 21 -13.74 -30.77 -16.68
CA ASP A 21 -13.96 -29.60 -17.55
C ASP A 21 -13.29 -29.81 -18.93
N PRO A 22 -13.81 -30.69 -19.76
CA PRO A 22 -13.14 -31.14 -21.01
C PRO A 22 -13.00 -30.02 -22.05
N ASP A 23 -13.92 -29.06 -22.07
CA ASP A 23 -13.95 -27.95 -23.03
C ASP A 23 -12.91 -26.87 -22.76
N LYS A 24 -12.33 -26.86 -21.55
CA LYS A 24 -11.29 -25.90 -21.22
C LYS A 24 -9.97 -26.24 -21.90
N VAL A 25 -9.38 -25.25 -22.58
CA VAL A 25 -8.12 -25.36 -23.28
C VAL A 25 -6.93 -24.96 -22.43
N TYR A 26 -7.04 -23.87 -21.64
CA TYR A 26 -5.97 -23.31 -20.84
C TYR A 26 -6.00 -23.83 -19.40
N TRP A 27 -4.83 -24.27 -18.92
CA TRP A 27 -4.65 -24.81 -17.57
C TRP A 27 -3.41 -24.21 -16.92
N SER A 28 -3.54 -23.63 -15.72
CA SER A 28 -2.43 -22.99 -15.04
C SER A 28 -1.60 -23.98 -14.24
N VAL A 29 -0.28 -23.92 -14.43
CA VAL A 29 0.75 -24.56 -13.60
C VAL A 29 1.78 -23.50 -13.27
N SER A 30 1.58 -22.81 -12.15
CA SER A 30 2.34 -21.62 -11.78
C SER A 30 2.98 -21.77 -10.40
N GLN A 31 3.96 -20.92 -10.13
CA GLN A 31 4.52 -20.74 -8.80
C GLN A 31 3.48 -20.27 -7.78
N ASN A 32 3.76 -20.44 -6.50
CA ASN A 32 3.00 -19.81 -5.44
C ASN A 32 3.29 -18.30 -5.38
N ASP A 33 2.38 -17.54 -4.81
CA ASP A 33 2.56 -16.11 -4.53
C ASP A 33 3.52 -15.92 -3.34
N THR A 34 4.80 -16.12 -3.61
CA THR A 34 5.90 -15.99 -2.63
C THR A 34 7.11 -15.35 -3.30
N PHE A 35 8.04 -14.83 -2.49
CA PHE A 35 9.28 -14.22 -2.99
C PHE A 35 10.46 -15.20 -3.09
N SER A 36 10.27 -16.48 -2.76
CA SER A 36 11.36 -17.43 -2.65
C SER A 36 11.20 -18.62 -3.61
N PRO A 37 12.18 -18.88 -4.49
CA PRO A 37 12.22 -20.08 -5.31
C PRO A 37 12.49 -21.34 -4.48
N CYS A 38 12.36 -22.50 -5.12
CA CYS A 38 12.73 -23.78 -4.51
C CYS A 38 14.25 -23.81 -4.19
N GLY A 39 14.60 -24.00 -2.92
CA GLY A 39 15.98 -23.97 -2.43
C GLY A 39 16.70 -25.32 -2.48
N CYS A 40 16.17 -26.40 -3.10
CA CYS A 40 16.88 -27.67 -3.20
C CYS A 40 18.03 -27.60 -4.22
N ASP A 41 19.07 -28.40 -4.02
CA ASP A 41 20.29 -28.34 -4.84
C ASP A 41 20.04 -28.57 -6.33
N ALA A 42 19.13 -29.48 -6.68
CA ALA A 42 18.80 -29.77 -8.07
C ALA A 42 18.08 -28.59 -8.77
N CYS A 43 17.17 -27.90 -8.08
CA CYS A 43 16.53 -26.71 -8.65
C CYS A 43 17.55 -25.56 -8.74
N ARG A 44 18.36 -25.32 -7.70
CA ARG A 44 19.42 -24.30 -7.72
C ARG A 44 20.43 -24.50 -8.84
N ALA A 45 20.81 -25.75 -9.13
CA ALA A 45 21.72 -26.07 -10.22
C ALA A 45 21.14 -25.65 -11.60
N ILE A 46 19.85 -25.93 -11.84
CA ILE A 46 19.15 -25.51 -13.06
C ILE A 46 19.08 -23.98 -13.13
N ASP A 47 18.61 -23.34 -12.05
CA ASP A 47 18.43 -21.89 -11.97
C ASP A 47 19.74 -21.13 -12.19
N SER A 48 20.84 -21.64 -11.63
CA SER A 48 22.19 -21.09 -11.82
C SER A 48 22.67 -21.22 -13.26
N ALA A 49 22.43 -22.35 -13.91
CA ALA A 49 22.78 -22.57 -15.33
C ALA A 49 21.95 -21.66 -16.26
N GLU A 50 20.69 -21.46 -15.93
CA GLU A 50 19.75 -20.63 -16.69
C GLU A 50 19.81 -19.14 -16.35
N GLY A 51 20.49 -18.76 -15.24
CA GLY A 51 20.62 -17.37 -14.78
C GLY A 51 19.34 -16.76 -14.21
N SER A 52 18.31 -17.58 -14.00
CA SER A 52 17.02 -17.15 -13.45
C SER A 52 16.29 -18.33 -12.79
N PRO A 53 15.56 -18.13 -11.68
CA PRO A 53 14.66 -19.14 -11.09
C PRO A 53 13.51 -19.58 -12.02
N SER A 54 13.26 -18.86 -13.11
CA SER A 54 12.36 -19.31 -14.17
C SER A 54 12.86 -20.61 -14.86
N GLY A 55 14.15 -20.93 -14.76
CA GLY A 55 14.76 -22.13 -15.33
C GLY A 55 14.14 -23.41 -14.81
N SER A 56 14.18 -23.62 -13.48
CA SER A 56 13.59 -24.82 -12.88
C SER A 56 12.08 -24.87 -13.01
N LEU A 57 11.40 -23.71 -12.95
CA LEU A 57 9.96 -23.63 -13.17
C LEU A 57 9.59 -24.04 -14.61
N LEU A 58 10.23 -23.47 -15.63
CA LEU A 58 9.92 -23.74 -17.02
C LEU A 58 10.29 -25.18 -17.42
N ALA A 59 11.40 -25.72 -16.89
CA ALA A 59 11.75 -27.14 -17.06
C ALA A 59 10.64 -28.06 -16.54
N PHE A 60 10.06 -27.74 -15.38
CA PHE A 60 8.94 -28.49 -14.81
C PHE A 60 7.66 -28.34 -15.65
N VAL A 61 7.29 -27.12 -15.99
CA VAL A 61 6.10 -26.82 -16.78
C VAL A 61 6.16 -27.50 -18.16
N ASN A 62 7.31 -27.48 -18.82
CA ASN A 62 7.52 -28.19 -20.09
C ASN A 62 7.25 -29.69 -19.98
N LYS A 63 7.72 -30.36 -18.91
CA LYS A 63 7.45 -31.79 -18.66
C LYS A 63 5.96 -32.04 -18.43
N VAL A 64 5.27 -31.13 -17.73
CA VAL A 64 3.83 -31.24 -17.54
C VAL A 64 3.10 -31.05 -18.86
N ALA A 65 3.46 -30.03 -19.67
CA ALA A 65 2.84 -29.74 -20.97
C ALA A 65 3.01 -30.90 -21.96
N GLU A 66 4.09 -31.67 -21.90
CA GLU A 66 4.32 -32.87 -22.69
C GLU A 66 3.27 -33.96 -22.46
N GLN A 67 2.65 -34.01 -21.27
CA GLN A 67 1.60 -34.97 -20.93
C GLN A 67 0.22 -34.58 -21.48
N PHE A 68 0.06 -33.36 -22.00
CA PHE A 68 -1.19 -32.78 -22.44
C PHE A 68 -1.01 -32.00 -23.76
N PRO A 69 -0.68 -32.68 -24.86
CA PRO A 69 -0.34 -32.02 -26.13
C PRO A 69 -1.54 -31.27 -26.77
N ASP A 70 -2.76 -31.61 -26.39
CA ASP A 70 -4.02 -31.00 -26.85
C ASP A 70 -4.48 -29.83 -25.95
N LYS A 71 -3.75 -29.50 -24.89
CA LYS A 71 -4.06 -28.44 -23.97
C LYS A 71 -2.93 -27.40 -23.92
N VAL A 72 -3.24 -26.17 -23.51
CA VAL A 72 -2.27 -25.12 -23.25
C VAL A 72 -1.99 -25.07 -21.76
N ILE A 73 -0.72 -25.21 -21.40
CA ILE A 73 -0.27 -25.05 -20.01
C ILE A 73 0.27 -23.64 -19.83
N SER A 74 -0.46 -22.83 -19.08
CA SER A 74 -0.07 -21.45 -18.75
C SER A 74 0.74 -21.41 -17.46
N THR A 75 1.82 -20.62 -17.45
CA THR A 75 2.63 -20.37 -16.26
C THR A 75 2.95 -18.89 -16.11
N LEU A 76 3.20 -18.44 -14.87
CA LEU A 76 3.55 -17.07 -14.59
C LEU A 76 5.04 -16.82 -14.78
N ALA A 77 5.37 -15.71 -15.42
CA ALA A 77 6.65 -15.02 -15.30
C ALA A 77 6.44 -13.82 -14.35
N TYR A 78 6.65 -14.04 -13.04
CA TYR A 78 6.18 -13.18 -11.97
C TYR A 78 7.19 -13.11 -10.84
N GLN A 79 7.48 -11.92 -10.33
CA GLN A 79 8.44 -11.70 -9.24
C GLN A 79 9.79 -12.42 -9.53
N TYR A 80 10.16 -13.42 -8.73
CA TYR A 80 11.45 -14.12 -8.85
C TYR A 80 11.60 -14.95 -10.14
N THR A 81 10.51 -15.29 -10.84
CA THR A 81 10.55 -15.99 -12.14
C THR A 81 10.31 -15.08 -13.33
N ARG A 82 10.24 -13.74 -13.13
CA ARG A 82 9.89 -12.80 -14.20
C ARG A 82 10.91 -12.79 -15.35
N SER A 83 12.20 -12.89 -15.03
CA SER A 83 13.26 -12.93 -16.05
C SER A 83 13.33 -14.26 -16.76
N ALA A 84 13.43 -14.23 -18.08
CA ALA A 84 13.48 -15.43 -18.93
C ALA A 84 14.77 -16.24 -18.69
N PRO A 85 14.73 -17.59 -18.82
CA PRO A 85 15.90 -18.43 -18.75
C PRO A 85 16.76 -18.32 -20.03
N LYS A 86 18.06 -18.61 -19.92
CA LYS A 86 19.02 -18.47 -21.04
C LYS A 86 18.81 -19.48 -22.14
N ASN A 87 18.66 -20.77 -21.80
CA ASN A 87 18.71 -21.90 -22.74
C ASN A 87 17.36 -22.60 -22.86
N ILE A 88 16.65 -22.81 -21.75
CA ILE A 88 15.36 -23.50 -21.75
C ILE A 88 14.32 -22.68 -22.49
N ARG A 89 13.59 -23.30 -23.42
CA ARG A 89 12.52 -22.67 -24.19
C ARG A 89 11.17 -23.29 -23.83
N PRO A 90 10.10 -22.49 -23.76
CA PRO A 90 8.74 -23.04 -23.60
C PRO A 90 8.41 -23.95 -24.77
N ARG A 91 7.71 -25.04 -24.53
CA ARG A 91 7.09 -25.85 -25.57
C ARG A 91 6.01 -25.03 -26.29
N GLU A 92 5.63 -25.45 -27.48
CA GLU A 92 4.59 -24.77 -28.30
C GLU A 92 3.26 -24.61 -27.56
N ASN A 93 2.92 -25.62 -26.72
CA ASN A 93 1.71 -25.59 -25.90
C ASN A 93 1.94 -25.03 -24.48
N VAL A 94 3.00 -24.29 -24.26
CA VAL A 94 3.23 -23.53 -23.01
C VAL A 94 3.01 -22.06 -23.28
N ASN A 95 2.14 -21.44 -22.47
CA ASN A 95 1.88 -20.01 -22.47
C ASN A 95 2.62 -19.35 -21.29
N ILE A 96 3.31 -18.26 -21.55
CA ILE A 96 3.97 -17.43 -20.53
C ILE A 96 3.10 -16.23 -20.22
N MET A 97 2.61 -16.13 -19.00
CA MET A 97 1.90 -14.95 -18.51
C MET A 97 2.89 -14.02 -17.79
N LEU A 98 3.34 -12.99 -18.50
CA LEU A 98 4.32 -12.02 -18.02
C LEU A 98 3.63 -10.92 -17.21
N CYS A 99 4.03 -10.76 -15.95
CA CYS A 99 3.40 -9.85 -15.00
C CYS A 99 4.21 -8.56 -14.81
N SER A 100 3.54 -7.40 -14.82
CA SER A 100 4.14 -6.06 -14.68
C SER A 100 4.05 -5.49 -13.26
N ILE A 101 3.83 -6.31 -12.22
CA ILE A 101 3.41 -5.89 -10.89
C ILE A 101 4.33 -4.81 -10.26
N GLU A 102 5.64 -4.86 -10.49
CA GLU A 102 6.62 -3.94 -9.90
C GLU A 102 6.77 -2.62 -10.66
N CYS A 103 6.06 -2.46 -11.79
CA CYS A 103 6.20 -1.27 -12.62
C CYS A 103 5.53 -0.04 -12.00
N ASN A 104 6.08 1.13 -12.35
CA ASN A 104 5.46 2.41 -12.05
C ASN A 104 4.18 2.59 -12.88
N ARG A 105 3.16 3.26 -12.29
CA ARG A 105 1.83 3.41 -12.89
C ARG A 105 1.47 4.83 -13.34
N ASN A 106 2.39 5.78 -13.23
CA ASN A 106 2.15 7.16 -13.66
C ASN A 106 3.03 7.62 -14.85
N ARG A 107 3.95 6.76 -15.32
CA ARG A 107 4.78 7.04 -16.49
C ARG A 107 4.69 5.89 -17.49
N PRO A 108 4.74 6.17 -18.80
CA PRO A 108 4.74 5.12 -19.82
C PRO A 108 5.87 4.11 -19.61
N LEU A 109 5.56 2.82 -19.65
CA LEU A 109 6.53 1.74 -19.44
C LEU A 109 7.73 1.83 -20.40
N GLU A 110 7.51 2.30 -21.62
CA GLU A 110 8.58 2.43 -22.64
C GLU A 110 9.70 3.36 -22.19
N THR A 111 9.39 4.41 -21.43
CA THR A 111 10.35 5.49 -21.06
C THR A 111 10.69 5.55 -19.58
N ASP A 112 9.86 4.97 -18.72
CA ASP A 112 10.05 5.04 -17.26
C ASP A 112 11.30 4.29 -16.80
N SER A 113 12.16 4.95 -16.01
CA SER A 113 13.42 4.38 -15.51
C SER A 113 13.20 3.23 -14.52
N LEU A 114 12.18 3.31 -13.68
CA LEU A 114 11.86 2.27 -12.70
C LEU A 114 11.36 0.97 -13.36
N SER A 115 10.76 1.08 -14.54
CA SER A 115 10.28 -0.05 -15.33
C SER A 115 11.33 -0.65 -16.28
N ALA A 116 12.60 -0.22 -16.21
CA ALA A 116 13.67 -0.66 -17.12
C ALA A 116 13.92 -2.18 -17.10
N SER A 117 13.87 -2.80 -15.90
CA SER A 117 14.03 -4.26 -15.76
C SER A 117 12.89 -5.02 -16.46
N PHE A 118 11.66 -4.52 -16.32
CA PHE A 118 10.50 -5.13 -17.00
C PHE A 118 10.60 -5.01 -18.52
N ARG A 119 11.07 -3.88 -19.05
CA ARG A 119 11.34 -3.74 -20.50
C ARG A 119 12.37 -4.77 -21.00
N THR A 120 13.40 -5.05 -20.19
CA THR A 120 14.37 -6.11 -20.49
C THR A 120 13.72 -7.47 -20.54
N ASP A 121 12.83 -7.79 -19.58
CA ASP A 121 12.10 -9.05 -19.55
C ASP A 121 11.14 -9.18 -20.76
N VAL A 122 10.39 -8.12 -21.12
CA VAL A 122 9.57 -8.10 -22.34
C VAL A 122 10.39 -8.45 -23.57
N LYS A 123 11.54 -7.76 -23.80
CA LYS A 123 12.42 -8.02 -24.94
C LYS A 123 12.93 -9.45 -24.93
N THR A 124 13.37 -9.96 -23.78
CA THR A 124 13.93 -11.31 -23.69
C THR A 124 12.87 -12.35 -23.96
N TRP A 125 11.70 -12.28 -23.29
CA TRP A 125 10.62 -13.24 -23.50
C TRP A 125 10.10 -13.26 -24.93
N THR A 126 9.99 -12.12 -25.60
CA THR A 126 9.53 -12.04 -27.00
C THR A 126 10.52 -12.65 -28.00
N THR A 127 11.80 -12.82 -27.63
CA THR A 127 12.76 -13.61 -28.42
C THR A 127 12.66 -15.11 -28.15
N VAL A 128 12.19 -15.48 -26.95
CA VAL A 128 12.12 -16.87 -26.48
C VAL A 128 10.86 -17.58 -26.97
N THR A 129 9.73 -16.88 -26.97
CA THR A 129 8.42 -17.42 -27.41
C THR A 129 7.52 -16.33 -27.98
N LYS A 130 6.55 -16.72 -28.81
CA LYS A 130 5.45 -15.84 -29.26
C LYS A 130 4.16 -16.06 -28.47
N ASN A 131 4.10 -17.10 -27.64
CA ASN A 131 2.93 -17.42 -26.83
C ASN A 131 3.01 -16.72 -25.48
N ILE A 132 2.86 -15.38 -25.49
CA ILE A 132 2.93 -14.53 -24.31
C ILE A 132 1.57 -13.90 -24.06
N TYR A 133 1.08 -14.03 -22.83
CA TYR A 133 0.00 -13.21 -22.28
C TYR A 133 0.62 -12.20 -21.33
N LEU A 134 0.17 -10.96 -21.39
CA LEU A 134 0.56 -9.94 -20.44
C LEU A 134 -0.48 -9.84 -19.34
N TRP A 135 -0.01 -9.72 -18.10
CA TRP A 135 -0.81 -9.39 -16.93
C TRP A 135 -0.37 -8.01 -16.44
N ASP A 136 -1.17 -7.00 -16.76
CA ASP A 136 -0.96 -5.64 -16.25
C ASP A 136 -1.90 -5.32 -15.09
N TYR A 137 -1.60 -4.26 -14.34
CA TYR A 137 -2.27 -3.88 -13.10
C TYR A 137 -2.68 -2.42 -13.20
N VAL A 138 -3.99 -2.12 -13.15
CA VAL A 138 -4.51 -0.79 -13.49
C VAL A 138 -5.25 -0.07 -12.37
N VAL A 139 -5.25 -0.64 -11.15
CA VAL A 139 -5.85 -0.02 -9.96
C VAL A 139 -4.90 -0.08 -8.77
N GLN A 140 -5.21 0.68 -7.73
CA GLN A 140 -4.50 0.57 -6.47
C GLN A 140 -5.20 -0.44 -5.56
N PHE A 141 -4.57 -1.58 -5.30
CA PHE A 141 -5.20 -2.71 -4.58
C PHE A 141 -5.26 -2.48 -3.07
N ARG A 142 -4.27 -1.79 -2.50
CA ARG A 142 -4.24 -1.50 -1.06
C ARG A 142 -5.34 -0.55 -0.63
N ASN A 143 -5.70 0.41 -1.49
CA ASN A 143 -6.71 1.44 -1.20
C ASN A 143 -7.51 1.73 -2.47
N LEU A 144 -8.52 0.92 -2.77
CA LEU A 144 -9.35 1.06 -3.98
C LEU A 144 -10.03 2.42 -4.09
N MET A 145 -10.29 3.05 -2.94
CA MET A 145 -10.89 4.38 -2.84
C MET A 145 -9.85 5.51 -2.76
N SER A 146 -8.58 5.26 -3.03
CA SER A 146 -7.58 6.33 -3.13
C SER A 146 -7.55 6.95 -4.52
N PRO A 147 -7.32 8.27 -4.67
CA PRO A 147 -7.00 8.86 -5.96
C PRO A 147 -5.80 8.16 -6.61
N PHE A 148 -5.99 7.72 -7.87
CA PHE A 148 -5.01 6.93 -8.61
C PHE A 148 -4.88 7.40 -10.06
N PRO A 149 -4.20 8.53 -10.31
CA PRO A 149 -4.12 9.16 -11.63
C PRO A 149 -3.20 8.40 -12.59
N ASN A 150 -3.70 7.30 -13.18
CA ASN A 150 -2.98 6.47 -14.14
C ASN A 150 -3.61 6.42 -15.54
N LEU A 151 -4.63 7.24 -15.82
CA LEU A 151 -5.36 7.16 -17.09
C LEU A 151 -4.48 7.52 -18.30
N ARG A 152 -3.51 8.43 -18.12
CA ARG A 152 -2.60 8.87 -19.20
C ARG A 152 -1.61 7.81 -19.66
N VAL A 153 -1.37 6.76 -18.87
CA VAL A 153 -0.44 5.69 -19.25
C VAL A 153 -1.09 4.48 -19.89
N LEU A 154 -2.42 4.37 -19.84
CA LEU A 154 -3.14 3.22 -20.40
C LEU A 154 -2.84 3.02 -21.89
N GLN A 155 -2.99 4.06 -22.70
CA GLN A 155 -2.74 3.98 -24.15
C GLN A 155 -1.26 3.69 -24.47
N PRO A 156 -0.26 4.46 -24.01
CA PRO A 156 1.13 4.19 -24.36
C PRO A 156 1.62 2.83 -23.87
N ASN A 157 1.08 2.30 -22.77
CA ASN A 157 1.44 0.98 -22.29
C ASN A 157 0.87 -0.13 -23.22
N ILE A 158 -0.40 -0.06 -23.59
CA ILE A 158 -1.02 -1.02 -24.51
C ILE A 158 -0.34 -0.96 -25.88
N GLN A 159 -0.02 0.24 -26.39
CA GLN A 159 0.76 0.40 -27.62
C GLN A 159 2.17 -0.21 -27.51
N TYR A 160 2.84 -0.04 -26.38
CA TYR A 160 4.15 -0.65 -26.12
C TYR A 160 4.08 -2.18 -26.17
N PHE A 161 3.05 -2.79 -25.59
CA PHE A 161 2.85 -4.24 -25.66
C PHE A 161 2.58 -4.71 -27.09
N ALA A 162 1.69 -4.05 -27.80
CA ALA A 162 1.38 -4.38 -29.20
C ALA A 162 2.62 -4.25 -30.09
N LYS A 163 3.41 -3.19 -29.96
CA LYS A 163 4.66 -2.95 -30.68
C LYS A 163 5.71 -4.06 -30.44
N ASN A 164 5.70 -4.69 -29.26
CA ASN A 164 6.55 -5.81 -28.93
C ASN A 164 5.94 -7.18 -29.30
N GLY A 165 4.83 -7.20 -30.05
CA GLY A 165 4.18 -8.42 -30.54
C GLY A 165 3.35 -9.16 -29.48
N ILE A 166 3.03 -8.53 -28.37
CA ILE A 166 2.15 -9.08 -27.33
C ILE A 166 0.72 -8.62 -27.64
N THR A 167 -0.13 -9.58 -28.03
CA THR A 167 -1.51 -9.31 -28.46
C THR A 167 -2.56 -9.85 -27.51
N HIS A 168 -2.16 -10.55 -26.46
CA HIS A 168 -3.03 -11.07 -25.44
C HIS A 168 -2.72 -10.36 -24.12
N ILE A 169 -3.64 -9.53 -23.66
CA ILE A 169 -3.44 -8.67 -22.49
C ILE A 169 -4.59 -8.90 -21.52
N PHE A 170 -4.25 -9.07 -20.24
CA PHE A 170 -5.16 -9.05 -19.12
C PHE A 170 -4.87 -7.83 -18.26
N GLU A 171 -5.79 -6.88 -18.26
CA GLU A 171 -5.72 -5.67 -17.43
C GLU A 171 -6.43 -5.95 -16.09
N GLN A 172 -5.66 -6.23 -15.06
CA GLN A 172 -6.23 -6.50 -13.74
C GLN A 172 -6.73 -5.21 -13.09
N GLY A 173 -8.07 -5.08 -13.05
CA GLY A 173 -8.77 -4.12 -12.22
C GLY A 173 -9.18 -4.75 -10.88
N ALA A 174 -10.12 -4.10 -10.19
CA ALA A 174 -10.67 -4.59 -8.91
C ALA A 174 -11.83 -5.59 -9.07
N GLY A 175 -12.05 -6.13 -10.25
CA GLY A 175 -13.19 -7.00 -10.55
C GLY A 175 -14.54 -6.33 -10.31
N SER A 176 -15.38 -6.94 -9.47
CA SER A 176 -16.68 -6.36 -9.07
C SER A 176 -16.55 -5.23 -8.03
N LEU A 177 -15.39 -5.12 -7.36
CA LEU A 177 -15.20 -4.10 -6.32
C LEU A 177 -15.13 -2.70 -6.93
N PRO A 178 -15.77 -1.70 -6.31
CA PRO A 178 -15.69 -0.31 -6.73
C PRO A 178 -14.26 0.23 -6.50
N ASN A 179 -13.86 1.13 -7.38
CA ASN A 179 -12.59 1.86 -7.29
C ASN A 179 -12.72 3.21 -8.01
N GLU A 180 -11.72 4.06 -7.86
CA GLU A 180 -11.71 5.37 -8.49
C GLU A 180 -11.93 5.28 -10.01
N PHE A 181 -12.88 6.04 -10.54
CA PHE A 181 -13.23 6.10 -11.96
C PHE A 181 -13.35 4.73 -12.66
N LYS A 182 -13.91 3.73 -11.96
CA LYS A 182 -14.02 2.35 -12.45
C LYS A 182 -14.62 2.27 -13.86
N GLU A 183 -15.75 2.93 -14.06
CA GLU A 183 -16.48 2.87 -15.32
C GLU A 183 -15.69 3.51 -16.46
N LEU A 184 -15.09 4.69 -16.22
CA LEU A 184 -14.24 5.37 -17.19
C LEU A 184 -13.01 4.52 -17.54
N ARG A 185 -12.28 4.04 -16.53
CA ARG A 185 -11.08 3.23 -16.74
C ARG A 185 -11.40 1.97 -17.53
N THR A 186 -12.47 1.26 -17.16
CA THR A 186 -12.92 0.05 -17.88
C THR A 186 -13.30 0.36 -19.33
N TYR A 187 -14.02 1.46 -19.57
CA TYR A 187 -14.39 1.88 -20.92
C TYR A 187 -13.16 2.19 -21.78
N LEU A 188 -12.22 2.97 -21.25
CA LEU A 188 -10.99 3.32 -21.97
C LEU A 188 -10.15 2.08 -22.30
N ILE A 189 -9.96 1.18 -21.34
CA ILE A 189 -9.23 -0.08 -21.54
C ILE A 189 -9.90 -0.94 -22.61
N ALA A 190 -11.23 -1.11 -22.55
CA ALA A 190 -11.95 -1.91 -23.55
C ALA A 190 -11.77 -1.34 -24.97
N LYS A 191 -11.80 -0.01 -25.13
CA LYS A 191 -11.55 0.65 -26.42
C LYS A 191 -10.11 0.46 -26.89
N LEU A 192 -9.13 0.63 -25.99
CA LEU A 192 -7.71 0.49 -26.30
C LEU A 192 -7.29 -0.95 -26.60
N LEU A 193 -7.89 -1.94 -25.94
CA LEU A 193 -7.65 -3.36 -26.25
C LEU A 193 -8.22 -3.76 -27.62
N TRP A 194 -9.25 -3.04 -28.11
CA TRP A 194 -9.79 -3.24 -29.46
C TRP A 194 -8.93 -2.53 -30.52
N ASP A 195 -8.58 -1.26 -30.26
CA ASP A 195 -7.76 -0.44 -31.13
C ASP A 195 -6.84 0.45 -30.29
N PRO A 196 -5.54 0.12 -30.18
CA PRO A 196 -4.59 0.86 -29.37
C PRO A 196 -4.28 2.28 -29.89
N ASP A 197 -4.64 2.59 -31.16
CA ASP A 197 -4.29 3.85 -31.82
C ASP A 197 -5.47 4.84 -31.87
N ILE A 198 -6.55 4.57 -31.15
CA ILE A 198 -7.69 5.49 -31.05
C ILE A 198 -7.28 6.87 -30.48
N LYS A 199 -8.04 7.89 -30.81
CA LYS A 199 -7.91 9.22 -30.18
C LYS A 199 -8.47 9.19 -28.76
N ILE A 200 -7.66 8.76 -27.80
CA ILE A 200 -8.08 8.46 -26.42
C ILE A 200 -8.77 9.65 -25.73
N ASP A 201 -8.29 10.89 -25.96
CA ASP A 201 -8.92 12.08 -25.40
C ASP A 201 -10.35 12.27 -25.90
N SER A 202 -10.59 12.07 -27.19
CA SER A 202 -11.94 12.17 -27.76
C SER A 202 -12.87 11.09 -27.20
N VAL A 203 -12.35 9.88 -26.98
CA VAL A 203 -13.09 8.76 -26.39
C VAL A 203 -13.40 9.04 -24.92
N MET A 204 -12.47 9.63 -24.18
CA MET A 204 -12.67 10.06 -22.80
C MET A 204 -13.74 11.15 -22.72
N ASP A 205 -13.65 12.17 -23.56
CA ASP A 205 -14.61 13.28 -23.59
C ASP A 205 -16.04 12.79 -23.92
N ASP A 206 -16.17 11.87 -24.87
CA ASP A 206 -17.45 11.23 -25.22
C ASP A 206 -18.04 10.47 -24.02
N PHE A 207 -17.21 9.65 -23.34
CA PHE A 207 -17.64 8.97 -22.11
C PHE A 207 -18.08 9.95 -21.05
N LEU A 208 -17.25 10.96 -20.75
CA LEU A 208 -17.53 11.92 -19.70
C LEU A 208 -18.83 12.70 -19.99
N GLN A 209 -19.05 13.11 -21.24
CA GLN A 209 -20.27 13.79 -21.64
C GLN A 209 -21.51 12.90 -21.46
N GLY A 210 -21.45 11.64 -21.86
CA GLY A 210 -22.55 10.68 -21.71
C GLY A 210 -22.80 10.26 -20.26
N TYR A 211 -21.75 10.20 -19.44
CA TYR A 211 -21.83 9.69 -18.08
C TYR A 211 -22.08 10.76 -17.03
N TYR A 212 -21.49 11.97 -17.17
CA TYR A 212 -21.58 13.06 -16.21
C TYR A 212 -22.39 14.28 -16.73
N GLY A 213 -22.80 14.28 -17.99
CA GLY A 213 -23.62 15.35 -18.58
C GLY A 213 -22.98 16.73 -18.42
N LYS A 214 -23.69 17.69 -17.82
CA LYS A 214 -23.19 19.07 -17.61
C LYS A 214 -21.97 19.15 -16.68
N ALA A 215 -21.72 18.15 -15.85
CA ALA A 215 -20.54 18.10 -14.99
C ALA A 215 -19.27 17.63 -15.74
N ALA A 216 -19.40 17.06 -16.94
CA ALA A 216 -18.29 16.48 -17.69
C ALA A 216 -17.05 17.39 -17.84
N PRO A 217 -17.17 18.67 -18.23
CA PRO A 217 -15.99 19.54 -18.35
C PRO A 217 -15.26 19.76 -17.02
N THR A 218 -16.01 19.80 -15.91
CA THR A 218 -15.43 20.00 -14.58
C THR A 218 -14.75 18.72 -14.08
N ILE A 219 -15.35 17.54 -14.32
CA ILE A 219 -14.73 16.25 -14.02
C ILE A 219 -13.47 16.04 -14.89
N ARG A 220 -13.49 16.38 -16.19
CA ARG A 220 -12.31 16.36 -17.05
C ARG A 220 -11.20 17.23 -16.46
N LYS A 221 -11.54 18.46 -16.04
CA LYS A 221 -10.57 19.37 -15.42
C LYS A 221 -9.97 18.78 -14.13
N TYR A 222 -10.77 18.13 -13.30
CA TYR A 222 -10.29 17.42 -12.12
C TYR A 222 -9.26 16.32 -12.48
N ILE A 223 -9.62 15.46 -13.45
CA ILE A 223 -8.74 14.38 -13.92
C ILE A 223 -7.41 14.96 -14.42
N ASP A 224 -7.45 15.93 -15.32
CA ASP A 224 -6.26 16.54 -15.90
C ASP A 224 -5.38 17.20 -14.83
N THR A 225 -5.99 18.01 -13.93
CA THR A 225 -5.24 18.68 -12.86
C THR A 225 -4.56 17.70 -11.91
N MET A 226 -5.19 16.58 -11.60
CA MET A 226 -4.62 15.57 -10.71
C MET A 226 -3.42 14.86 -11.36
N HIS A 227 -3.51 14.55 -12.67
CA HIS A 227 -2.38 14.01 -13.42
C HIS A 227 -1.22 15.02 -13.54
N ASP A 228 -1.53 16.30 -13.84
CA ASP A 228 -0.54 17.37 -13.91
C ASP A 228 0.18 17.57 -12.56
N ALA A 229 -0.58 17.52 -11.46
CA ALA A 229 -0.02 17.65 -10.11
C ALA A 229 0.88 16.46 -9.74
N LEU A 230 0.50 15.23 -10.13
CA LEU A 230 1.34 14.06 -9.91
C LEU A 230 2.64 14.15 -10.73
N GLU A 231 2.54 14.52 -11.99
CA GLU A 231 3.72 14.70 -12.85
C GLU A 231 4.67 15.77 -12.30
N ALA A 232 4.11 16.92 -11.88
CA ALA A 232 4.88 18.03 -11.30
C ALA A 232 5.55 17.66 -9.96
N SER A 233 4.93 16.79 -9.16
CA SER A 233 5.48 16.34 -7.87
C SER A 233 6.68 15.40 -8.03
N GLY A 234 6.80 14.75 -9.18
CA GLY A 234 7.81 13.71 -9.41
C GLY A 234 7.59 12.41 -8.66
N GLU A 235 6.46 12.26 -7.97
CA GLU A 235 6.12 11.04 -7.23
C GLU A 235 5.90 9.85 -8.16
N ASP A 236 6.22 8.66 -7.66
CA ASP A 236 5.94 7.40 -8.33
C ASP A 236 4.61 6.81 -7.85
N LEU A 237 3.91 6.12 -8.73
CA LEU A 237 2.61 5.54 -8.44
C LEU A 237 2.68 4.01 -8.49
N GLY A 238 2.57 3.38 -7.33
CA GLY A 238 2.55 1.91 -7.19
C GLY A 238 1.14 1.39 -6.86
N ILE A 239 0.90 0.12 -7.17
CA ILE A 239 -0.39 -0.52 -6.93
C ILE A 239 -0.70 -0.80 -5.45
N TYR A 240 0.28 -0.65 -4.58
CA TYR A 240 0.17 -0.75 -3.12
C TYR A 240 0.47 0.57 -2.41
N GLY A 241 0.24 1.68 -3.09
CA GLY A 241 0.43 3.03 -2.56
C GLY A 241 -0.56 3.40 -1.44
N PHE A 242 -0.39 4.61 -0.92
CA PHE A 242 -1.19 5.15 0.17
C PHE A 242 -1.32 6.67 0.02
N PRO A 243 -2.45 7.32 0.38
CA PRO A 243 -2.61 8.78 0.21
C PRO A 243 -1.67 9.63 1.07
N LEU A 244 -1.10 9.05 2.11
CA LEU A 244 -0.33 9.79 3.12
C LEU A 244 1.02 10.32 2.60
N PRO A 245 1.86 9.54 1.89
CA PRO A 245 3.10 10.07 1.32
C PRO A 245 2.86 11.24 0.37
N SER A 246 1.75 11.22 -0.37
CA SER A 246 1.39 12.22 -1.38
C SER A 246 0.82 13.52 -0.80
N LYS A 247 0.77 13.67 0.53
CA LYS A 247 0.30 14.90 1.20
C LYS A 247 1.13 16.16 0.89
N ASN A 248 2.34 16.00 0.38
CA ASN A 248 3.21 17.09 -0.03
C ASN A 248 3.29 17.24 -1.56
N GLY A 249 2.70 16.30 -2.31
CA GLY A 249 2.70 16.23 -3.76
C GLY A 249 1.31 16.46 -4.37
N TYR A 250 0.85 15.52 -5.20
CA TYR A 250 -0.43 15.68 -5.90
C TYR A 250 -1.67 15.70 -5.00
N LEU A 251 -1.56 15.27 -3.75
CA LEU A 251 -2.57 15.39 -2.70
C LEU A 251 -2.18 16.42 -1.63
N SER A 252 -1.42 17.45 -2.01
CA SER A 252 -1.07 18.55 -1.10
C SER A 252 -2.30 19.34 -0.65
N PRO A 253 -2.23 20.06 0.48
CA PRO A 253 -3.35 20.86 0.96
C PRO A 253 -3.97 21.76 -0.09
N THR A 254 -3.15 22.47 -0.87
CA THR A 254 -3.63 23.39 -1.90
C THR A 254 -4.32 22.67 -3.06
N THR A 255 -3.74 21.55 -3.53
CA THR A 255 -4.36 20.76 -4.60
C THR A 255 -5.66 20.12 -4.14
N MET A 256 -5.70 19.60 -2.91
CA MET A 256 -6.91 19.02 -2.33
C MET A 256 -8.06 20.03 -2.21
N ASP A 257 -7.79 21.26 -1.79
CA ASP A 257 -8.80 22.32 -1.74
C ASP A 257 -9.33 22.67 -3.14
N TYR A 258 -8.46 22.70 -4.13
CA TYR A 258 -8.85 22.92 -5.52
C TYR A 258 -9.72 21.77 -6.07
N TYR A 259 -9.38 20.52 -5.74
CA TYR A 259 -10.21 19.36 -6.13
C TYR A 259 -11.59 19.41 -5.49
N VAL A 260 -11.71 19.85 -4.24
CA VAL A 260 -13.01 20.06 -3.58
C VAL A 260 -13.82 21.08 -4.35
N ALA A 261 -13.24 22.24 -4.69
CA ALA A 261 -13.93 23.29 -5.43
C ALA A 261 -14.41 22.81 -6.82
N LEU A 262 -13.64 21.93 -7.49
CA LEU A 262 -14.07 21.32 -8.75
C LEU A 262 -15.27 20.39 -8.54
N PHE A 263 -15.26 19.54 -7.50
CA PHE A 263 -16.41 18.69 -7.21
C PHE A 263 -17.64 19.46 -6.77
N ASP A 264 -17.50 20.53 -5.98
CA ASP A 264 -18.61 21.40 -5.60
C ASP A 264 -19.27 22.01 -6.85
N LYS A 265 -18.45 22.51 -7.79
CA LYS A 265 -18.93 23.03 -9.08
C LYS A 265 -19.58 21.94 -9.94
N ALA A 266 -19.02 20.72 -9.96
CA ALA A 266 -19.56 19.60 -10.71
C ALA A 266 -20.94 19.19 -10.15
N GLU A 267 -21.07 19.01 -8.84
CA GLU A 267 -22.33 18.67 -8.17
C GLU A 267 -23.39 19.75 -8.43
N GLN A 268 -23.03 21.04 -8.29
CA GLN A 268 -23.94 22.17 -8.57
C GLN A 268 -24.46 22.16 -10.02
N SER A 269 -23.61 21.84 -11.00
CA SER A 269 -23.98 21.84 -12.42
C SER A 269 -25.04 20.79 -12.78
N VAL A 270 -25.20 19.77 -11.94
CA VAL A 270 -26.13 18.64 -12.13
C VAL A 270 -27.10 18.46 -10.96
N GLU A 271 -27.29 19.47 -10.10
CA GLU A 271 -28.10 19.37 -8.87
C GLU A 271 -29.54 18.92 -9.13
N ASN A 272 -30.10 19.25 -10.31
CA ASN A 272 -31.46 18.90 -10.74
C ASN A 272 -31.52 17.56 -11.52
N ASP A 273 -30.39 16.87 -11.73
CA ASP A 273 -30.32 15.57 -12.38
C ASP A 273 -29.84 14.52 -11.37
N THR A 274 -30.78 13.80 -10.78
CA THR A 274 -30.51 12.82 -9.71
C THR A 274 -29.48 11.76 -10.13
N LEU A 275 -29.52 11.29 -11.39
CA LEU A 275 -28.59 10.27 -11.87
C LEU A 275 -27.18 10.83 -12.02
N MET A 276 -27.05 11.98 -12.67
CA MET A 276 -25.73 12.60 -12.87
C MET A 276 -25.12 13.05 -11.55
N LEU A 277 -25.93 13.61 -10.64
CA LEU A 277 -25.50 14.00 -9.31
C LEU A 277 -24.94 12.78 -8.52
N LYS A 278 -25.64 11.66 -8.53
CA LYS A 278 -25.14 10.42 -7.91
C LYS A 278 -23.80 9.99 -8.49
N ARG A 279 -23.61 10.01 -9.80
CA ARG A 279 -22.35 9.66 -10.46
C ARG A 279 -21.20 10.58 -10.06
N VAL A 280 -21.46 11.89 -9.96
CA VAL A 280 -20.47 12.88 -9.47
C VAL A 280 -20.11 12.61 -8.00
N GLN A 281 -21.12 12.32 -7.17
CA GLN A 281 -20.90 11.99 -5.76
C GLN A 281 -20.06 10.70 -5.57
N VAL A 282 -20.27 9.69 -6.40
CA VAL A 282 -19.42 8.46 -6.42
C VAL A 282 -17.97 8.83 -6.80
N ALA A 283 -17.78 9.64 -7.83
CA ALA A 283 -16.45 10.09 -8.26
C ALA A 283 -15.72 10.92 -7.20
N ARG A 284 -16.44 11.55 -6.26
CA ARG A 284 -15.88 12.33 -5.14
C ARG A 284 -15.41 11.46 -3.96
N ILE A 285 -15.89 10.22 -3.82
CA ILE A 285 -15.58 9.36 -2.66
C ILE A 285 -14.07 9.16 -2.46
N PRO A 286 -13.24 8.91 -3.49
CA PRO A 286 -11.80 8.82 -3.34
C PRO A 286 -11.14 10.04 -2.71
N LEU A 287 -11.61 11.24 -3.05
CA LEU A 287 -11.13 12.48 -2.46
C LEU A 287 -11.48 12.56 -0.96
N GLN A 288 -12.70 12.17 -0.59
CA GLN A 288 -13.13 12.11 0.82
C GLN A 288 -12.28 11.13 1.64
N PHE A 289 -11.98 9.95 1.06
CA PHE A 289 -11.08 8.97 1.67
C PHE A 289 -9.69 9.57 1.91
N ALA A 290 -9.10 10.23 0.90
CA ALA A 290 -7.79 10.86 1.03
C ALA A 290 -7.77 11.94 2.13
N PHE A 291 -8.83 12.75 2.26
CA PHE A 291 -8.97 13.72 3.34
C PHE A 291 -8.99 13.07 4.73
N LEU A 292 -9.75 11.98 4.88
CA LEU A 292 -9.84 11.25 6.15
C LEU A 292 -8.49 10.64 6.54
N GLU A 293 -7.80 10.01 5.59
CA GLU A 293 -6.49 9.42 5.84
C GLU A 293 -5.46 10.48 6.21
N GLN A 294 -5.40 11.59 5.47
CA GLN A 294 -4.46 12.66 5.78
C GLN A 294 -4.78 13.37 7.11
N ALA A 295 -6.07 13.50 7.47
CA ALA A 295 -6.47 14.13 8.73
C ALA A 295 -5.96 13.35 9.96
N LYS A 296 -5.74 12.04 9.85
CA LYS A 296 -5.13 11.23 10.92
C LYS A 296 -3.70 11.71 11.23
N ILE A 297 -2.91 12.01 10.18
CA ILE A 297 -1.52 12.48 10.34
C ILE A 297 -1.44 13.96 10.71
N TYR A 298 -2.33 14.79 10.16
CA TYR A 298 -2.39 16.20 10.56
C TYR A 298 -2.82 16.39 12.02
N GLY A 299 -3.37 15.35 12.65
CA GLY A 299 -3.59 15.22 14.09
C GLY A 299 -4.31 16.42 14.70
N THR A 300 -3.57 17.25 15.44
CA THR A 300 -4.05 18.46 16.12
C THR A 300 -3.92 19.72 15.27
N GLY A 301 -3.31 19.63 14.08
CA GLY A 301 -3.18 20.74 13.14
C GLY A 301 -4.52 21.17 12.52
N GLU A 302 -4.49 22.25 11.75
CA GLU A 302 -5.68 22.83 11.13
C GLU A 302 -6.48 21.79 10.31
N ARG A 303 -5.80 20.95 9.53
CA ARG A 303 -6.39 19.90 8.68
C ARG A 303 -6.63 18.58 9.40
N GLY A 304 -6.15 18.46 10.64
CA GLY A 304 -6.28 17.25 11.45
C GLY A 304 -7.66 17.01 12.01
N PHE A 305 -7.82 15.86 12.64
CA PHE A 305 -9.09 15.44 13.26
C PHE A 305 -9.43 16.20 14.54
N PHE A 306 -8.43 16.77 15.25
CA PHE A 306 -8.62 17.25 16.61
C PHE A 306 -8.50 18.78 16.73
N GLU A 307 -9.29 19.34 17.63
CA GLU A 307 -9.23 20.74 18.04
C GLU A 307 -9.26 20.86 19.57
N LYS A 308 -8.73 21.97 20.08
CA LYS A 308 -8.70 22.23 21.51
C LYS A 308 -9.97 22.95 21.94
N GLY A 309 -10.74 22.34 22.84
CA GLY A 309 -11.94 22.95 23.41
C GLY A 309 -11.61 24.12 24.35
N ALA A 310 -12.64 24.86 24.77
CA ALA A 310 -12.52 25.99 25.71
C ALA A 310 -11.94 25.56 27.09
N ASP A 311 -12.15 24.29 27.46
CA ASP A 311 -11.59 23.63 28.65
C ASP A 311 -10.14 23.15 28.48
N SER A 312 -9.51 23.51 27.36
CA SER A 312 -8.17 23.06 26.97
C SER A 312 -8.00 21.57 26.71
N LEU A 313 -9.11 20.82 26.62
CA LEU A 313 -9.09 19.40 26.24
C LEU A 313 -9.19 19.23 24.71
N TRP A 314 -8.50 18.24 24.18
CA TRP A 314 -8.58 17.87 22.78
C TRP A 314 -9.86 17.08 22.50
N ARG A 315 -10.54 17.41 21.38
CA ARG A 315 -11.76 16.76 20.91
C ARG A 315 -11.72 16.60 19.40
N ALA A 316 -12.45 15.62 18.90
CA ALA A 316 -12.65 15.51 17.46
C ALA A 316 -13.38 16.75 16.91
N LYS A 317 -12.95 17.23 15.75
CA LYS A 317 -13.61 18.34 15.05
C LYS A 317 -14.95 17.85 14.48
N PRO A 318 -16.09 18.52 14.77
CA PRO A 318 -17.39 18.12 14.26
C PRO A 318 -17.43 17.97 12.72
N ALA A 319 -16.72 18.85 12.00
CA ALA A 319 -16.62 18.77 10.54
C ALA A 319 -15.93 17.47 10.05
N LYS A 320 -14.99 16.93 10.81
CA LYS A 320 -14.30 15.67 10.46
C LYS A 320 -15.14 14.45 10.78
N GLU A 321 -15.89 14.47 11.89
CA GLU A 321 -16.89 13.43 12.20
C GLU A 321 -17.99 13.40 11.15
N THR A 322 -18.48 14.59 10.71
CA THR A 322 -19.44 14.72 9.61
C THR A 322 -18.87 14.16 8.31
N LEU A 323 -17.59 14.46 7.98
CA LEU A 323 -16.94 13.92 6.78
C LEU A 323 -16.84 12.39 6.83
N LEU A 324 -16.44 11.82 7.98
CA LEU A 324 -16.39 10.36 8.18
C LEU A 324 -17.76 9.72 7.99
N THR A 325 -18.79 10.26 8.66
CA THR A 325 -20.16 9.77 8.54
C THR A 325 -20.69 9.86 7.11
N THR A 326 -20.42 10.97 6.43
CA THR A 326 -20.80 11.19 5.02
C THR A 326 -20.11 10.18 4.11
N PHE A 327 -18.80 9.96 4.28
CA PHE A 327 -18.05 8.97 3.51
C PHE A 327 -18.63 7.55 3.67
N ILE A 328 -18.88 7.12 4.91
CA ILE A 328 -19.44 5.80 5.20
C ILE A 328 -20.84 5.64 4.60
N ASN A 329 -21.72 6.64 4.77
CA ASN A 329 -23.07 6.60 4.24
C ASN A 329 -23.07 6.53 2.70
N ARG A 330 -22.21 7.31 2.04
CA ARG A 330 -22.04 7.25 0.58
C ARG A 330 -21.51 5.88 0.13
N CYS A 331 -20.53 5.32 0.83
CA CYS A 331 -20.05 3.96 0.53
C CYS A 331 -21.20 2.95 0.57
N LYS A 332 -22.03 2.98 1.59
CA LYS A 332 -23.20 2.08 1.73
C LYS A 332 -24.26 2.33 0.66
N GLU A 333 -24.64 3.60 0.43
CA GLU A 333 -25.64 3.99 -0.58
C GLU A 333 -25.23 3.53 -1.99
N PHE A 334 -23.95 3.61 -2.32
CA PHE A 334 -23.45 3.30 -3.66
C PHE A 334 -22.88 1.88 -3.79
N GLY A 335 -23.11 1.02 -2.78
CA GLY A 335 -22.74 -0.40 -2.83
C GLY A 335 -21.23 -0.67 -2.79
N ILE A 336 -20.46 0.24 -2.20
CA ILE A 336 -19.03 0.03 -1.96
C ILE A 336 -18.87 -0.96 -0.82
N SER A 337 -18.60 -2.22 -1.17
CA SER A 337 -18.52 -3.33 -0.22
C SER A 337 -17.14 -3.51 0.40
N ALA A 338 -16.08 -3.02 -0.26
CA ALA A 338 -14.70 -3.11 0.23
C ALA A 338 -13.87 -1.90 -0.20
N LEU A 339 -12.96 -1.47 0.67
CA LEU A 339 -12.05 -0.34 0.46
C LEU A 339 -10.67 -0.78 -0.04
N ASN A 340 -10.39 -2.09 -0.01
CA ASN A 340 -9.14 -2.69 -0.48
C ASN A 340 -9.35 -4.15 -0.92
N GLU A 341 -8.32 -4.76 -1.50
CA GLU A 341 -8.37 -6.14 -2.02
C GLU A 341 -8.56 -7.21 -0.94
N ILE A 342 -8.18 -6.95 0.30
CA ILE A 342 -8.35 -7.89 1.42
C ILE A 342 -9.76 -7.85 2.03
N GLY A 343 -10.65 -7.00 1.52
CA GLY A 343 -12.05 -6.98 1.89
C GLY A 343 -12.41 -6.10 3.08
N THR A 344 -11.56 -5.12 3.46
CA THR A 344 -11.91 -4.13 4.50
C THR A 344 -13.19 -3.40 4.12
N THR A 345 -14.23 -3.57 4.93
CA THR A 345 -15.54 -2.95 4.69
C THR A 345 -15.59 -1.48 5.16
N PRO A 346 -16.54 -0.66 4.68
CA PRO A 346 -16.80 0.65 5.26
C PRO A 346 -17.10 0.62 6.76
N ASP A 347 -17.73 -0.44 7.27
CA ASP A 347 -18.01 -0.58 8.71
C ASP A 347 -16.73 -0.88 9.52
N ASP A 348 -15.82 -1.67 8.99
CA ASP A 348 -14.49 -1.88 9.60
C ASP A 348 -13.72 -0.57 9.67
N TYR A 349 -13.75 0.21 8.58
CA TYR A 349 -13.09 1.52 8.52
C TYR A 349 -13.71 2.52 9.51
N LEU A 350 -15.04 2.52 9.66
CA LEU A 350 -15.73 3.33 10.66
C LEU A 350 -15.27 2.96 12.07
N LYS A 351 -15.31 1.68 12.42
CA LYS A 351 -14.86 1.18 13.72
C LYS A 351 -13.44 1.61 14.07
N TRP A 352 -12.50 1.47 13.13
CA TRP A 352 -11.10 1.88 13.35
C TRP A 352 -10.96 3.40 13.49
N SER A 353 -11.75 4.16 12.71
CA SER A 353 -11.75 5.62 12.79
C SER A 353 -12.35 6.11 14.11
N GLU A 354 -13.42 5.48 14.60
CA GLU A 354 -14.01 5.78 15.91
C GLU A 354 -13.04 5.43 17.05
N GLU A 355 -12.35 4.30 16.98
CA GLU A 355 -11.30 3.96 17.93
C GLU A 355 -10.22 5.06 17.97
N PHE A 356 -9.76 5.53 16.79
CA PHE A 356 -8.81 6.61 16.69
C PHE A 356 -9.35 7.91 17.32
N LEU A 357 -10.58 8.30 16.99
CA LEU A 357 -11.20 9.55 17.45
C LEU A 357 -11.43 9.57 18.97
N HIS A 358 -11.87 8.46 19.55
CA HIS A 358 -12.30 8.42 20.95
C HIS A 358 -11.22 7.90 21.91
N ASN A 359 -10.23 7.14 21.44
CA ASN A 359 -9.22 6.51 22.29
C ASN A 359 -7.81 7.06 22.10
N SER A 360 -7.56 7.91 21.11
CA SER A 360 -6.21 8.35 20.78
C SER A 360 -5.71 9.52 21.61
N MET A 361 -6.57 10.48 21.95
CA MET A 361 -6.15 11.67 22.68
C MET A 361 -6.07 11.45 24.19
N LYS A 362 -4.93 11.81 24.78
CA LYS A 362 -4.69 11.76 26.23
C LYS A 362 -4.09 13.08 26.70
N ASN A 363 -4.57 13.59 27.84
CA ASN A 363 -3.98 14.74 28.51
C ASN A 363 -2.88 14.26 29.47
N HIS A 364 -1.67 14.77 29.30
CA HIS A 364 -0.51 14.44 30.14
C HIS A 364 0.48 15.61 30.19
N LEU A 365 1.42 15.59 31.17
CA LEU A 365 2.38 16.66 31.38
C LEU A 365 3.31 16.93 30.18
N ALA A 366 3.57 15.90 29.38
CA ALA A 366 4.40 15.98 28.18
C ALA A 366 3.65 16.47 26.93
N LEU A 367 2.34 16.74 26.99
CA LEU A 367 1.56 17.15 25.82
C LEU A 367 2.11 18.42 25.17
N SER A 368 2.42 18.33 23.87
CA SER A 368 3.02 19.40 23.05
C SER A 368 4.34 19.95 23.63
N ARG A 369 5.10 19.14 24.36
CA ARG A 369 6.40 19.52 24.88
C ARG A 369 7.52 19.19 23.91
N PRO A 370 8.59 20.00 23.89
CA PRO A 370 9.76 19.73 23.07
C PRO A 370 10.37 18.37 23.36
N VAL A 371 10.76 17.69 22.30
CA VAL A 371 11.45 16.40 22.34
C VAL A 371 12.80 16.53 21.65
N ALA A 372 13.83 15.94 22.23
CA ALA A 372 15.12 15.77 21.59
C ALA A 372 15.40 14.28 21.43
N LEU A 373 15.58 13.82 20.19
CA LEU A 373 16.01 12.47 19.88
C LEU A 373 17.54 12.39 19.84
N LYS A 374 18.12 11.31 20.38
CA LYS A 374 19.56 11.04 20.26
C LYS A 374 19.92 10.61 18.83
N ASP A 375 19.17 9.67 18.29
CA ASP A 375 19.25 9.21 16.91
C ASP A 375 17.95 9.61 16.19
N SER A 376 18.06 10.10 14.95
CA SER A 376 16.88 10.52 14.19
C SER A 376 15.97 9.33 13.88
N ALA A 377 14.67 9.52 14.04
CA ALA A 377 13.67 8.59 13.56
C ALA A 377 13.67 8.54 12.03
N SER A 378 13.23 7.41 11.47
CA SER A 378 13.11 7.25 10.02
C SER A 378 12.04 8.18 9.45
N THR A 379 12.38 8.90 8.37
CA THR A 379 11.42 9.75 7.63
C THR A 379 10.31 8.94 6.94
N LYS A 380 10.45 7.62 6.88
CA LYS A 380 9.44 6.72 6.31
C LYS A 380 8.14 6.71 7.13
N TYR A 381 8.23 6.94 8.44
CA TYR A 381 7.08 6.94 9.35
C TYR A 381 6.94 8.31 10.00
N HIS A 382 5.76 8.88 9.96
CA HIS A 382 5.42 10.21 10.49
C HIS A 382 6.45 11.30 10.10
N ASN A 383 7.12 11.16 8.96
CA ASN A 383 8.23 12.00 8.46
C ASN A 383 9.42 12.11 9.45
N GLY A 384 9.55 11.21 10.42
CA GLY A 384 10.56 11.28 11.46
C GLY A 384 10.34 12.42 12.47
N ASP A 385 9.15 13.03 12.48
CA ASP A 385 8.82 14.17 13.35
C ASP A 385 8.69 13.70 14.80
N GLU A 386 9.67 14.06 15.63
CA GLU A 386 9.76 13.72 17.05
C GLU A 386 8.58 14.23 17.89
N THR A 387 7.87 15.25 17.43
CA THR A 387 6.69 15.78 18.14
C THR A 387 5.57 14.75 18.28
N ALA A 388 5.56 13.69 17.44
CA ALA A 388 4.65 12.56 17.57
C ALA A 388 4.74 11.86 18.94
N LEU A 389 5.85 11.96 19.66
CA LEU A 389 5.98 11.40 21.01
C LEU A 389 5.22 12.20 22.06
N THR A 390 4.82 13.44 21.78
CA THR A 390 4.18 14.36 22.73
C THR A 390 2.91 15.02 22.21
N ASP A 391 2.46 14.72 20.99
CA ASP A 391 1.27 15.30 20.38
C ASP A 391 -0.06 14.84 21.04
N GLY A 392 0.00 13.79 21.88
CA GLY A 392 -1.16 13.21 22.56
C GLY A 392 -1.92 12.19 21.73
N LEU A 393 -1.49 11.90 20.51
CA LEU A 393 -2.08 10.85 19.67
C LEU A 393 -1.44 9.49 19.97
N LYS A 394 -2.26 8.45 20.03
CA LYS A 394 -1.75 7.08 20.13
C LYS A 394 -1.64 6.46 18.75
N GLY A 395 -0.58 5.73 18.53
CA GLY A 395 -0.48 4.82 17.38
C GLY A 395 -1.55 3.72 17.48
N LEU A 396 -2.08 3.30 16.34
CA LEU A 396 -3.01 2.18 16.21
C LEU A 396 -2.31 0.94 15.64
N ASP A 397 -3.09 -0.04 15.17
CA ASP A 397 -2.54 -1.29 14.61
C ASP A 397 -1.82 -1.06 13.27
N ASP A 398 -2.14 0.02 12.55
CA ASP A 398 -1.40 0.43 11.35
C ASP A 398 -0.13 1.21 11.73
N TYR A 399 1.02 0.61 11.50
CA TYR A 399 2.34 1.22 11.80
C TYR A 399 2.67 2.45 10.93
N HIS A 400 1.85 2.80 9.93
CA HIS A 400 2.00 4.04 9.18
C HIS A 400 1.38 5.25 9.90
N LEU A 401 0.56 5.02 10.93
CA LEU A 401 -0.21 6.06 11.61
C LEU A 401 0.30 6.28 13.04
N ASN A 402 0.84 7.47 13.30
CA ASN A 402 1.26 7.96 14.61
C ASN A 402 2.30 7.07 15.33
N TRP A 403 3.23 6.50 14.55
CA TRP A 403 4.37 5.77 15.05
C TRP A 403 5.66 6.38 14.51
N LEU A 404 6.68 6.47 15.36
CA LEU A 404 8.06 6.68 14.92
C LEU A 404 8.76 5.35 14.77
N GLY A 405 9.60 5.22 13.74
CA GLY A 405 10.37 4.00 13.50
C GLY A 405 11.87 4.23 13.62
N PHE A 406 12.55 3.37 14.36
CA PHE A 406 14.01 3.33 14.48
C PHE A 406 14.54 2.03 13.91
N HIS A 407 15.38 2.10 12.87
CA HIS A 407 15.81 0.94 12.11
C HIS A 407 17.21 0.48 12.52
N GLY A 408 17.31 -0.64 13.22
CA GLY A 408 18.58 -1.23 13.66
C GLY A 408 19.31 -0.47 14.76
N VAL A 409 18.66 0.53 15.38
CA VAL A 409 19.19 1.36 16.46
C VAL A 409 18.26 1.36 17.68
N ASP A 410 18.76 1.80 18.82
CA ASP A 410 17.94 2.02 20.02
C ASP A 410 17.17 3.33 19.86
N MET A 411 16.01 3.45 20.51
CA MET A 411 15.28 4.70 20.63
C MET A 411 15.69 5.38 21.94
N GLU A 412 16.11 6.65 21.89
CA GLU A 412 16.34 7.49 23.06
C GLU A 412 15.79 8.90 22.82
N ALA A 413 14.82 9.31 23.66
CA ALA A 413 14.15 10.59 23.59
C ALA A 413 14.20 11.31 24.94
N THR A 414 14.47 12.61 24.92
CA THR A 414 14.40 13.48 26.10
C THR A 414 13.31 14.53 25.91
N ILE A 415 12.37 14.58 26.82
CA ILE A 415 11.23 15.50 26.83
C ILE A 415 11.49 16.61 27.87
N ASP A 416 11.40 17.89 27.47
CA ASP A 416 11.44 19.04 28.38
C ASP A 416 10.02 19.45 28.77
N LEU A 417 9.65 19.27 30.05
CA LEU A 417 8.34 19.68 30.57
C LEU A 417 8.19 21.19 30.74
N GLY A 418 9.27 21.97 30.47
CA GLY A 418 9.32 23.42 30.54
C GLY A 418 9.58 23.96 31.97
N SER A 419 9.20 23.21 32.99
CA SER A 419 9.48 23.51 34.40
C SER A 419 9.44 22.24 35.24
N SER A 420 10.00 22.26 36.45
CA SER A 420 9.93 21.13 37.38
C SER A 420 8.47 20.81 37.70
N LYS A 421 8.09 19.54 37.55
CA LYS A 421 6.76 19.00 37.78
C LYS A 421 6.83 17.81 38.71
N SER A 422 5.77 17.56 39.47
CA SER A 422 5.62 16.33 40.24
C SER A 422 5.22 15.21 39.29
N ILE A 423 6.07 14.19 39.17
CA ILE A 423 5.87 13.02 38.30
C ILE A 423 5.79 11.78 39.16
N ARG A 424 4.83 10.92 38.94
CA ARG A 424 4.67 9.61 39.59
C ARG A 424 4.41 8.45 38.62
N ARG A 425 4.17 8.78 37.34
CA ARG A 425 3.88 7.80 36.30
C ARG A 425 4.45 8.27 34.97
N VAL A 426 5.06 7.33 34.25
CA VAL A 426 5.57 7.51 32.91
C VAL A 426 5.04 6.39 32.03
N GLN A 427 4.85 6.67 30.73
CA GLN A 427 4.37 5.67 29.78
C GLN A 427 4.90 5.99 28.39
N THR A 428 5.27 4.96 27.66
CA THR A 428 5.46 4.97 26.21
C THR A 428 4.90 3.67 25.62
N ASP A 429 4.32 3.76 24.44
CA ASP A 429 3.71 2.60 23.77
C ASP A 429 4.65 2.11 22.66
N PHE A 430 4.68 0.80 22.42
CA PHE A 430 5.41 0.17 21.33
C PHE A 430 4.50 -0.79 20.55
N LEU A 431 4.81 -0.95 19.26
CA LEU A 431 4.12 -1.86 18.35
C LEU A 431 5.00 -3.08 18.06
N GLN A 432 4.39 -4.27 18.00
CA GLN A 432 5.00 -5.45 17.39
C GLN A 432 4.15 -5.90 16.22
N ASP A 433 4.77 -5.99 15.04
CA ASP A 433 4.29 -6.71 13.86
C ASP A 433 5.49 -7.41 13.21
N ILE A 434 5.69 -8.67 13.56
CA ILE A 434 6.85 -9.43 13.07
C ILE A 434 6.83 -9.60 11.55
N ASN A 435 5.66 -9.59 10.89
CA ASN A 435 5.59 -9.65 9.43
C ASN A 435 6.14 -8.38 8.77
N ALA A 436 6.00 -7.24 9.43
CA ALA A 436 6.55 -5.95 9.02
C ALA A 436 7.96 -5.68 9.59
N TRP A 437 8.60 -6.70 10.23
CA TRP A 437 9.92 -6.61 10.84
C TRP A 437 10.00 -5.66 12.04
N ILE A 438 8.85 -5.42 12.70
CA ILE A 438 8.72 -4.55 13.88
C ILE A 438 8.69 -5.42 15.14
N PHE A 439 9.59 -5.15 16.06
CA PHE A 439 9.74 -5.94 17.29
C PHE A 439 9.67 -5.05 18.54
N MET A 440 9.06 -5.58 19.61
CA MET A 440 9.11 -4.92 20.91
C MET A 440 10.55 -4.74 21.40
N PRO A 441 10.85 -3.62 22.08
CA PRO A 441 12.13 -3.44 22.75
C PRO A 441 12.39 -4.55 23.78
N ARG A 442 13.65 -4.84 24.06
CA ARG A 442 14.05 -5.76 25.14
C ARG A 442 13.67 -5.19 26.50
N SER A 443 13.95 -3.91 26.68
CA SER A 443 13.60 -3.15 27.86
C SER A 443 13.37 -1.68 27.51
N VAL A 444 12.64 -0.99 28.39
CA VAL A 444 12.44 0.47 28.34
C VAL A 444 12.83 1.05 29.68
N GLU A 445 13.82 1.92 29.67
CA GLU A 445 14.31 2.67 30.83
C GLU A 445 13.73 4.09 30.82
N PHE A 446 13.24 4.54 31.97
CA PHE A 446 12.88 5.94 32.22
C PHE A 446 13.82 6.55 33.24
N SER A 447 14.32 7.72 32.91
CA SER A 447 15.19 8.51 33.76
C SER A 447 14.71 9.95 33.82
N VAL A 448 15.00 10.65 34.89
CA VAL A 448 14.55 12.03 35.11
C VAL A 448 15.72 12.94 35.47
N SER A 449 15.56 14.25 35.19
CA SER A 449 16.56 15.27 35.53
C SER A 449 15.88 16.62 35.79
N ASN A 450 16.56 17.50 36.54
CA ASN A 450 16.16 18.91 36.71
C ASN A 450 17.01 19.86 35.86
N ASP A 451 18.23 19.48 35.50
CA ASP A 451 19.20 20.31 34.76
C ASP A 451 19.36 19.89 33.28
N GLY A 452 18.86 18.72 32.91
CA GLY A 452 18.97 18.16 31.55
C GLY A 452 20.29 17.46 31.26
N TRP A 453 21.22 17.35 32.23
CA TRP A 453 22.54 16.76 32.10
C TRP A 453 22.68 15.49 32.94
N GLU A 454 22.41 15.57 34.23
CA GLU A 454 22.46 14.44 35.14
C GLU A 454 21.07 13.77 35.19
N PHE A 455 20.99 12.53 34.72
CA PHE A 455 19.77 11.76 34.72
C PHE A 455 19.83 10.60 35.71
N HIS A 456 18.79 10.50 36.53
CA HIS A 456 18.62 9.42 37.50
C HIS A 456 17.54 8.46 36.99
N ARG A 457 17.88 7.17 36.87
CA ARG A 457 16.92 6.15 36.48
C ARG A 457 15.85 5.98 37.55
N VAL A 458 14.59 6.03 37.15
CA VAL A 458 13.43 5.84 38.03
C VAL A 458 12.79 4.47 37.88
N VAL A 459 12.79 3.92 36.65
CA VAL A 459 12.25 2.59 36.39
C VAL A 459 12.82 2.01 35.10
N GLU A 460 12.98 0.70 35.07
CA GLU A 460 13.26 -0.08 33.87
C GLU A 460 12.24 -1.23 33.75
N ILE A 461 11.62 -1.34 32.58
CA ILE A 461 10.55 -2.28 32.32
C ILE A 461 11.02 -3.26 31.25
N GLN A 462 10.97 -4.55 31.57
CA GLN A 462 11.31 -5.61 30.64
C GLN A 462 10.12 -5.92 29.71
N ARG A 463 10.41 -6.43 28.52
CA ARG A 463 9.40 -6.81 27.54
C ARG A 463 8.42 -7.83 28.15
N ALA A 464 7.10 -7.53 28.05
CA ALA A 464 6.04 -8.36 28.62
C ALA A 464 5.53 -9.46 27.70
N ILE A 465 5.76 -9.37 26.37
CA ILE A 465 5.25 -10.34 25.39
C ILE A 465 6.38 -11.13 24.74
N PRO A 466 6.15 -12.40 24.33
CA PRO A 466 7.12 -13.18 23.59
C PRO A 466 7.55 -12.50 22.29
N GLN A 467 8.83 -12.66 21.93
CA GLN A 467 9.40 -12.05 20.74
C GLN A 467 8.80 -12.59 19.44
N ASP A 468 8.40 -13.85 19.43
CA ASP A 468 7.83 -14.59 18.30
C ASP A 468 6.30 -14.56 18.25
N ARG A 469 5.66 -13.79 19.11
CA ARG A 469 4.20 -13.70 19.15
C ARG A 469 3.68 -13.09 17.86
N LYS A 470 2.93 -13.88 17.09
CA LYS A 470 2.31 -13.49 15.83
C LYS A 470 1.15 -12.51 16.03
N GLY A 471 0.83 -11.77 14.97
CA GLY A 471 -0.22 -10.73 14.98
C GLY A 471 0.35 -9.37 15.34
N ILE A 472 -0.55 -8.37 15.40
CA ILE A 472 -0.21 -7.00 15.73
C ILE A 472 -0.50 -6.75 17.21
N TRP A 473 0.48 -6.23 17.93
CA TRP A 473 0.40 -6.02 19.38
C TRP A 473 0.87 -4.61 19.74
N ARG A 474 -0.01 -3.83 20.33
CA ARG A 474 0.30 -2.53 20.95
C ARG A 474 0.48 -2.75 22.44
N VAL A 475 1.65 -2.44 22.98
CA VAL A 475 1.98 -2.69 24.38
C VAL A 475 2.47 -1.42 25.04
N PRO A 476 1.76 -0.92 26.06
CA PRO A 476 2.22 0.17 26.88
C PRO A 476 3.30 -0.30 27.85
N PHE A 477 4.42 0.41 27.90
CA PHE A 477 5.43 0.29 28.94
C PHE A 477 5.16 1.38 29.99
N VAL A 478 4.61 0.98 31.12
CA VAL A 478 4.15 1.89 32.18
C VAL A 478 5.02 1.72 33.40
N GLY A 479 5.64 2.81 33.85
CA GLY A 479 6.37 2.88 35.11
C GLY A 479 5.62 3.74 36.12
N GLU A 480 5.46 3.23 37.34
CA GLU A 480 4.92 3.95 38.50
C GLU A 480 5.95 3.97 39.61
N PHE A 481 6.08 5.10 40.26
CA PHE A 481 7.07 5.33 41.33
C PHE A 481 6.59 6.42 42.29
N GLU A 482 7.24 6.54 43.43
CA GLU A 482 6.95 7.61 44.39
C GLU A 482 7.09 8.99 43.72
N PRO A 483 6.17 9.94 43.98
CA PRO A 483 6.22 11.27 43.38
C PRO A 483 7.55 11.97 43.56
N LEU A 484 8.15 12.42 42.47
CA LEU A 484 9.40 13.17 42.47
C LEU A 484 9.30 14.42 41.59
N GLN A 485 10.13 15.42 41.85
CA GLN A 485 10.19 16.67 41.11
C GLN A 485 11.23 16.57 39.99
N ALA A 486 10.79 16.75 38.73
CA ALA A 486 11.71 16.81 37.61
C ALA A 486 11.17 17.68 36.45
N ARG A 487 12.10 18.27 35.70
CA ARG A 487 11.82 19.04 34.50
C ARG A 487 11.97 18.19 33.22
N TYR A 488 12.95 17.31 33.20
CA TYR A 488 13.25 16.47 32.02
C TYR A 488 12.91 15.02 32.29
N VAL A 489 12.34 14.36 31.28
CA VAL A 489 12.10 12.92 31.28
C VAL A 489 12.81 12.31 30.07
N ARG A 490 13.67 11.32 30.29
CA ARG A 490 14.34 10.55 29.25
C ARG A 490 13.76 9.17 29.18
N VAL A 491 13.45 8.73 27.95
CA VAL A 491 13.02 7.37 27.63
C VAL A 491 14.08 6.74 26.77
N LYS A 492 14.55 5.55 27.15
CA LYS A 492 15.48 4.75 26.36
C LYS A 492 14.91 3.35 26.15
N ALA A 493 14.70 2.97 24.90
CA ALA A 493 14.22 1.65 24.52
C ALA A 493 15.32 0.86 23.79
N THR A 494 15.67 -0.32 24.31
CA THR A 494 16.71 -1.17 23.76
C THR A 494 16.16 -2.06 22.67
N SER A 495 16.53 -1.80 21.40
CA SER A 495 16.14 -2.54 20.22
C SER A 495 16.79 -3.94 20.16
N LEU A 496 16.17 -4.86 19.42
CA LEU A 496 16.83 -6.10 19.00
C LEU A 496 17.92 -5.84 17.97
N LYS A 497 17.84 -4.75 17.22
CA LYS A 497 18.70 -4.31 16.11
C LYS A 497 18.63 -5.20 14.87
N GLN A 498 18.63 -6.50 15.04
CA GLN A 498 18.54 -7.48 13.96
C GLN A 498 17.41 -8.47 14.20
N CYS A 499 16.82 -8.92 13.12
CA CYS A 499 15.81 -9.98 13.14
C CYS A 499 16.38 -11.26 13.73
N PRO A 500 15.65 -11.94 14.63
CA PRO A 500 16.06 -13.21 15.23
C PRO A 500 16.25 -14.32 14.20
N GLY A 501 17.04 -15.36 14.57
CA GLY A 501 17.36 -16.48 13.69
C GLY A 501 16.16 -17.29 13.16
N TRP A 502 15.04 -17.28 13.86
CA TRP A 502 13.79 -17.94 13.44
C TRP A 502 12.95 -17.10 12.46
N HIS A 503 13.24 -15.80 12.32
CA HIS A 503 12.47 -14.90 11.47
C HIS A 503 12.89 -15.05 10.00
N LYS A 504 11.95 -14.87 9.04
CA LYS A 504 12.22 -14.93 7.60
C LYS A 504 13.31 -13.95 7.11
N GLY A 505 13.54 -12.87 7.86
CA GLY A 505 14.58 -11.87 7.62
C GLY A 505 15.77 -11.99 8.59
N ALA A 506 16.08 -13.19 9.10
CA ALA A 506 17.14 -13.42 10.08
C ALA A 506 18.46 -12.72 9.71
N GLY A 507 19.04 -12.00 10.68
CA GLY A 507 20.27 -11.22 10.49
C GLY A 507 20.10 -9.86 9.81
N GLY A 508 18.97 -9.59 9.18
CA GLY A 508 18.63 -8.26 8.65
C GLY A 508 18.24 -7.29 9.78
N LEU A 509 18.40 -5.98 9.53
CA LEU A 509 18.01 -4.96 10.50
C LEU A 509 16.49 -5.00 10.74
N CYS A 510 16.07 -4.80 12.00
CA CYS A 510 14.66 -4.71 12.37
C CYS A 510 14.29 -3.33 12.91
N TRP A 511 12.99 -3.08 12.97
CA TRP A 511 12.40 -1.86 13.52
C TRP A 511 12.04 -1.99 15.01
N ILE A 512 12.07 -0.85 15.67
CA ILE A 512 11.44 -0.62 16.96
C ILE A 512 10.54 0.60 16.84
#